data_3b4e2a4956a27ae6f1189ff80e4992a6
#
_entry.id   3b4e2a4956a27ae6f1189ff80e4992a6
#
_cell.length_a   1.000
_cell.length_b   1.000
_cell.length_c   1.000
_cell.angle_alpha   90.00
_cell.angle_beta   90.00
_cell.angle_gamma   90.00
#
_symmetry.space_group_name_H-M   'P 1'
#
loop_
_entity.id
_entity.type
_entity.pdbx_description
1 polymer ?
#
loop_
_entity_poly.entity_id
_entity_poly.type
_entity_poly.pdbx_seq_one_letter_code
_entity_poly.pdbx_strand_id
1 'polypeptide(L)'
;MTVENVTPIDDAALLEAFKESANITGTQFDKTLQRYIDEVKEYLTSAGVLPAVVGSTLAVGCISRGVADLWNYGNGDTKLSEYFYQRAEQLRGIEVADNG
;
A
#
# COMPACT_ATOMS: atom_id res chain seq x y z
N MET A 1 -8.42 -16.26 -3.49
CA MET A 1 -8.05 -16.90 -2.21
C MET A 1 -8.88 -16.31 -1.09
N THR A 2 -9.39 -17.14 -0.23
CA THR A 2 -10.19 -16.69 0.92
C THR A 2 -9.34 -16.78 2.18
N VAL A 3 -9.32 -15.70 2.98
CA VAL A 3 -8.65 -15.68 4.27
C VAL A 3 -9.68 -15.49 5.37
N GLU A 4 -9.43 -16.13 6.53
CA GLU A 4 -10.39 -16.06 7.65
C GLU A 4 -10.28 -14.75 8.41
N ASN A 5 -9.07 -14.24 8.56
CA ASN A 5 -8.81 -13.02 9.31
C ASN A 5 -7.75 -12.19 8.61
N VAL A 6 -7.86 -10.89 8.76
CA VAL A 6 -6.81 -9.98 8.34
C VAL A 6 -6.36 -9.18 9.57
N THR A 7 -5.08 -8.83 9.61
CA THR A 7 -4.53 -8.03 10.69
C THR A 7 -4.49 -6.58 10.23
N PRO A 8 -5.28 -5.69 10.84
CA PRO A 8 -5.24 -4.28 10.46
C PRO A 8 -3.89 -3.65 10.73
N ILE A 9 -3.55 -2.67 9.91
CA ILE A 9 -2.36 -1.85 10.12
C ILE A 9 -2.74 -0.41 9.85
N ASP A 10 -2.29 0.51 10.70
CA ASP A 10 -2.61 1.91 10.53
C ASP A 10 -1.59 2.63 9.64
N ASP A 11 -1.93 3.85 9.23
CA ASP A 11 -1.07 4.62 8.34
C ASP A 11 0.25 5.00 8.99
N ALA A 12 0.27 5.21 10.30
CA ALA A 12 1.52 5.53 11.00
C ALA A 12 2.51 4.37 10.89
N ALA A 13 2.01 3.13 11.03
CA ALA A 13 2.85 1.94 10.90
C ALA A 13 3.32 1.74 9.45
N LEU A 14 2.46 2.01 8.47
CA LEU A 14 2.85 1.96 7.06
C LEU A 14 3.95 2.97 6.75
N LEU A 15 3.80 4.19 7.25
CA LEU A 15 4.78 5.25 7.06
C LEU A 15 6.13 4.83 7.64
N GLU A 16 6.14 4.33 8.87
CA GLU A 16 7.38 3.88 9.51
C GLU A 16 8.02 2.72 8.76
N ALA A 17 7.23 1.75 8.32
CA ALA A 17 7.74 0.61 7.57
C ALA A 17 8.40 1.07 6.28
N PHE A 18 7.79 2.01 5.56
CA PHE A 18 8.38 2.52 4.34
C PHE A 18 9.68 3.29 4.63
N LYS A 19 9.66 4.15 5.65
CA LYS A 19 10.85 4.93 6.00
C LYS A 19 12.03 4.03 6.36
N GLU A 20 11.78 2.96 7.11
CA GLU A 20 12.82 1.99 7.43
C GLU A 20 13.40 1.35 6.18
N SER A 21 12.54 0.93 5.26
CA SER A 21 12.98 0.25 4.04
C SER A 21 13.75 1.18 3.10
N ALA A 22 13.46 2.47 3.14
CA ALA A 22 14.07 3.48 2.27
C ALA A 22 15.20 4.24 2.95
N ASN A 23 15.53 3.90 4.21
CA ASN A 23 16.54 4.60 5.01
C ASN A 23 16.26 6.10 5.15
N ILE A 24 14.98 6.45 5.30
CA ILE A 24 14.58 7.83 5.53
C ILE A 24 14.47 8.07 7.03
N THR A 25 15.18 9.08 7.52
CA THR A 25 15.14 9.48 8.93
C THR A 25 14.50 10.85 9.05
N GLY A 26 14.01 11.17 10.25
CA GLY A 26 13.36 12.44 10.50
C GLY A 26 11.94 12.47 9.97
N THR A 27 11.30 13.64 10.08
CA THR A 27 9.88 13.80 9.77
C THR A 27 9.60 14.76 8.62
N GLN A 28 10.65 15.26 7.98
CA GLN A 28 10.51 16.33 6.98
C GLN A 28 9.72 15.90 5.74
N PHE A 29 9.67 14.60 5.44
CA PHE A 29 8.94 14.10 4.28
C PHE A 29 7.65 13.39 4.64
N ASP A 30 7.26 13.37 5.91
CA ASP A 30 6.12 12.57 6.35
C ASP A 30 4.82 12.94 5.63
N LYS A 31 4.57 14.23 5.43
CA LYS A 31 3.35 14.65 4.74
C LYS A 31 3.33 14.19 3.27
N THR A 32 4.46 14.27 2.59
CA THR A 32 4.57 13.81 1.21
C THR A 32 4.37 12.30 1.13
N LEU A 33 5.02 11.57 2.02
CA LEU A 33 4.90 10.10 2.06
C LEU A 33 3.49 9.67 2.39
N GLN A 34 2.83 10.36 3.32
CA GLN A 34 1.43 10.04 3.63
C GLN A 34 0.53 10.25 2.42
N ARG A 35 0.78 11.29 1.64
CA ARG A 35 0.01 11.53 0.42
C ARG A 35 0.20 10.40 -0.59
N TYR A 36 1.42 9.88 -0.71
CA TYR A 36 1.69 8.74 -1.58
C TYR A 36 0.99 7.48 -1.08
N ILE A 37 1.00 7.26 0.24
CA ILE A 37 0.27 6.13 0.83
C ILE A 37 -1.22 6.23 0.49
N ASP A 38 -1.81 7.41 0.66
CA ASP A 38 -3.22 7.63 0.37
C ASP A 38 -3.53 7.36 -1.10
N GLU A 39 -2.67 7.83 -2.00
CA GLU A 39 -2.84 7.64 -3.44
C GLU A 39 -2.78 6.17 -3.82
N VAL A 40 -1.83 5.42 -3.26
CA VAL A 40 -1.71 3.99 -3.55
C VAL A 40 -2.91 3.23 -3.00
N LYS A 41 -3.36 3.55 -1.79
CA LYS A 41 -4.54 2.91 -1.21
C LYS A 41 -5.79 3.19 -2.05
N GLU A 42 -5.95 4.41 -2.51
CA GLU A 42 -7.07 4.77 -3.36
C GLU A 42 -7.05 3.99 -4.66
N TYR A 43 -5.86 3.85 -5.26
CA TYR A 43 -5.72 3.02 -6.46
C TYR A 43 -6.16 1.58 -6.20
N LEU A 44 -5.69 0.98 -5.12
CA LEU A 44 -6.03 -0.40 -4.79
C LEU A 44 -7.53 -0.58 -4.58
N THR A 45 -8.15 0.33 -3.86
CA THR A 45 -9.59 0.29 -3.62
C THR A 45 -10.36 0.41 -4.93
N SER A 46 -9.97 1.35 -5.80
CA SER A 46 -10.63 1.53 -7.08
C SER A 46 -10.41 0.36 -8.02
N ALA A 47 -9.31 -0.37 -7.85
CA ALA A 47 -9.00 -1.55 -8.66
C ALA A 47 -9.72 -2.81 -8.18
N GLY A 48 -10.49 -2.72 -7.09
CA GLY A 48 -11.30 -3.84 -6.62
C GLY A 48 -10.70 -4.61 -5.45
N VAL A 49 -9.64 -4.12 -4.83
CA VAL A 49 -9.13 -4.73 -3.60
C VAL A 49 -10.08 -4.36 -2.46
N LEU A 50 -10.48 -5.35 -1.66
CA LEU A 50 -11.39 -5.11 -0.55
C LEU A 50 -10.80 -4.11 0.44
N PRO A 51 -11.59 -3.18 0.99
CA PRO A 51 -11.09 -2.22 1.98
C PRO A 51 -10.40 -2.90 3.18
N ALA A 52 -10.93 -4.01 3.66
CA ALA A 52 -10.30 -4.75 4.77
C ALA A 52 -8.92 -5.27 4.40
N VAL A 53 -8.69 -5.63 3.15
CA VAL A 53 -7.38 -6.08 2.67
C VAL A 53 -6.43 -4.89 2.51
N VAL A 54 -6.92 -3.79 1.94
CA VAL A 54 -6.11 -2.57 1.78
C VAL A 54 -5.61 -2.06 3.12
N GLY A 55 -6.45 -2.15 4.16
CA GLY A 55 -6.10 -1.71 5.51
C GLY A 55 -5.40 -2.75 6.35
N SER A 56 -4.89 -3.82 5.78
CA SER A 56 -4.30 -4.93 6.51
C SER A 56 -2.82 -5.14 6.19
N THR A 57 -2.18 -5.99 6.98
CA THR A 57 -0.79 -6.36 6.75
C THR A 57 -0.56 -7.07 5.42
N LEU A 58 -1.61 -7.63 4.82
CA LEU A 58 -1.52 -8.27 3.51
C LEU A 58 -1.11 -7.29 2.41
N ALA A 59 -1.48 -6.03 2.56
CA ALA A 59 -1.23 -5.02 1.54
C ALA A 59 0.07 -4.23 1.76
N VAL A 60 0.77 -4.43 2.89
CA VAL A 60 1.94 -3.60 3.23
C VAL A 60 3.00 -3.63 2.13
N GLY A 61 3.34 -4.81 1.64
CA GLY A 61 4.38 -4.93 0.60
C GLY A 61 3.99 -4.23 -0.68
N CYS A 62 2.73 -4.38 -1.10
CA CYS A 62 2.23 -3.73 -2.30
C CYS A 62 2.20 -2.21 -2.14
N ILE A 63 1.68 -1.72 -1.01
CA ILE A 63 1.61 -0.29 -0.75
C ILE A 63 3.02 0.30 -0.69
N SER A 64 3.94 -0.34 0.02
CA SER A 64 5.32 0.14 0.12
C SER A 64 5.99 0.20 -1.26
N ARG A 65 5.74 -0.77 -2.13
CA ARG A 65 6.28 -0.74 -3.48
C ARG A 65 5.71 0.43 -4.29
N GLY A 66 4.40 0.65 -4.18
CA GLY A 66 3.77 1.78 -4.86
C GLY A 66 4.30 3.12 -4.37
N VAL A 67 4.47 3.26 -3.06
CA VAL A 67 5.05 4.48 -2.48
C VAL A 67 6.49 4.67 -2.96
N ALA A 68 7.28 3.60 -3.02
CA ALA A 68 8.65 3.66 -3.53
C ALA A 68 8.68 4.12 -4.99
N ASP A 69 7.76 3.62 -5.81
CA ASP A 69 7.67 4.04 -7.21
C ASP A 69 7.38 5.54 -7.32
N LEU A 70 6.42 6.03 -6.52
CA LEU A 70 6.10 7.46 -6.52
C LEU A 70 7.24 8.30 -5.97
N TRP A 71 7.90 7.83 -4.93
CA TRP A 71 9.02 8.52 -4.31
C TRP A 71 10.23 8.65 -5.27
N ASN A 72 10.55 7.57 -5.97
CA ASN A 72 11.73 7.52 -6.81
C ASN A 72 11.56 8.26 -8.14
N TYR A 73 10.35 8.30 -8.66
CA TYR A 73 10.09 8.92 -9.95
C TYR A 73 9.37 10.25 -9.87
N GLY A 74 8.92 10.64 -8.73
CA GLY A 74 8.53 11.91 -8.15
C GLY A 74 7.69 12.90 -8.92
N ASN A 75 7.90 13.19 -10.17
CA ASN A 75 7.21 14.30 -10.85
C ASN A 75 6.75 13.91 -12.24
N GLY A 76 5.57 14.37 -12.60
CA GLY A 76 5.08 14.27 -13.97
C GLY A 76 4.62 12.88 -14.36
N ASP A 77 5.35 12.20 -15.20
CA ASP A 77 4.93 10.93 -15.80
C ASP A 77 5.18 9.71 -14.92
N THR A 78 5.06 9.87 -13.61
CA THR A 78 5.28 8.78 -12.69
C THR A 78 4.32 7.63 -12.98
N LYS A 79 4.89 6.46 -13.20
CA LYS A 79 4.11 5.24 -13.38
C LYS A 79 4.43 4.28 -12.27
N LEU A 80 3.39 3.63 -11.75
CA LEU A 80 3.57 2.54 -10.84
C LEU A 80 4.19 1.37 -11.62
N SER A 81 5.07 0.62 -10.95
CA SER A 81 5.82 -0.44 -11.61
C SER A 81 4.93 -1.62 -11.97
N GLU A 82 5.39 -2.43 -12.93
CA GLU A 82 4.72 -3.67 -13.27
C GLU A 82 4.62 -4.59 -12.06
N TYR A 83 5.65 -4.63 -11.24
CA TYR A 83 5.63 -5.41 -10.01
C TYR A 83 4.48 -4.98 -9.10
N PHE A 84 4.28 -3.67 -8.95
CA PHE A 84 3.14 -3.15 -8.18
C PHE A 84 1.83 -3.67 -8.73
N TYR A 85 1.63 -3.58 -10.04
CA TYR A 85 0.38 -4.03 -10.65
C TYR A 85 0.16 -5.52 -10.47
N GLN A 86 1.21 -6.33 -10.55
CA GLN A 86 1.09 -7.77 -10.32
C GLN A 86 0.66 -8.06 -8.89
N ARG A 87 1.23 -7.35 -7.92
CA ARG A 87 0.83 -7.52 -6.51
C ARG A 87 -0.61 -7.05 -6.28
N ALA A 88 -1.00 -5.97 -6.92
CA ALA A 88 -2.37 -5.47 -6.81
C ALA A 88 -3.38 -6.51 -7.34
N GLU A 89 -3.06 -7.17 -8.45
CA GLU A 89 -3.90 -8.24 -8.98
C GLU A 89 -4.04 -9.39 -7.99
N GLN A 90 -2.95 -9.78 -7.33
CA GLN A 90 -3.00 -10.83 -6.32
C GLN A 90 -3.89 -10.42 -5.14
N LEU A 91 -3.78 -9.17 -4.68
CA LEU A 91 -4.61 -8.67 -3.59
C LEU A 91 -6.08 -8.60 -3.98
N ARG A 92 -6.38 -8.28 -5.23
CA ARG A 92 -7.74 -8.22 -5.72
C ARG A 92 -8.44 -9.58 -5.63
N GLY A 93 -7.68 -10.65 -5.75
CA GLY A 93 -8.21 -12.01 -5.64
C GLY A 93 -8.44 -12.50 -4.22
N ILE A 94 -8.12 -11.69 -3.21
CA ILE A 94 -8.29 -12.10 -1.82
C ILE A 94 -9.70 -11.76 -1.35
N GLU A 95 -10.39 -12.75 -0.80
CA GLU A 95 -11.68 -12.58 -0.15
C GLU A 95 -11.50 -12.80 1.34
N VAL A 96 -12.23 -12.04 2.14
CA VAL A 96 -12.21 -12.20 3.60
C VAL A 96 -13.47 -12.93 4.00
N ALA A 97 -13.30 -14.04 4.73
CA ALA A 97 -14.43 -14.82 5.17
C ALA A 97 -15.31 -14.00 6.10
N ASP A 98 -16.61 -14.10 5.88
CA ASP A 98 -17.60 -13.44 6.75
C ASP A 98 -17.85 -14.35 7.93
N ASN A 99 -17.25 -14.00 9.07
CA ASN A 99 -17.42 -14.74 10.31
C ASN A 99 -18.54 -14.15 11.17
N GLY A 100 -19.43 -13.45 10.53
CA GLY A 100 -20.55 -12.70 11.04
C GLY A 100 -21.08 -12.96 12.41
#